data_d4c32f3c6fcf0c16791b3e91eb7597b1
#
_entry.id   d4c32f3c6fcf0c16791b3e91eb7597b1
#
_cell.length_a   1.000
_cell.length_b   1.000
_cell.length_c   1.000
_cell.angle_alpha   90.00
_cell.angle_beta   90.00
_cell.angle_gamma   90.00
#
_symmetry.space_group_name_H-M   'P 1'
#
loop_
_entity.id
_entity.type
_entity.pdbx_description
1 polymer ?
#
loop_
_entity_poly.entity_id
_entity_poly.type
_entity_poly.pdbx_seq_one_letter_code
_entity_poly.pdbx_strand_id
1 'polypeptide(L)'
;MRPAIHKSAIPDSQIFVVRDLKEKHFDPVWHAHSEYQLFVVLQGTGTRFIGDSIRSFKPGELILTGPHLPHLWRSDEKYLRKNQTLATKGIVVYLDEHFLGQNMM
;
A
#
# COMPACT_ATOMS: atom_id res chain seq x y z
N MET A 1 -1.73 -19.04 7.13
CA MET A 1 -1.71 -17.76 6.41
C MET A 1 -2.44 -17.90 5.10
N ARG A 2 -3.27 -16.94 4.76
CA ARG A 2 -3.97 -16.98 3.47
C ARG A 2 -2.99 -16.68 2.33
N PRO A 3 -3.16 -17.33 1.16
CA PRO A 3 -2.42 -16.92 -0.02
C PRO A 3 -2.71 -15.46 -0.37
N ALA A 4 -1.71 -14.77 -0.87
CA ALA A 4 -1.90 -13.40 -1.34
C ALA A 4 -2.67 -13.38 -2.65
N ILE A 5 -3.54 -12.38 -2.81
CA ILE A 5 -4.26 -12.15 -4.06
C ILE A 5 -3.32 -11.40 -5.01
N HIS A 6 -3.14 -11.95 -6.21
CA HIS A 6 -2.38 -11.29 -7.26
C HIS A 6 -3.33 -10.51 -8.17
N LYS A 7 -3.02 -9.23 -8.37
CA LYS A 7 -3.79 -8.37 -9.25
C LYS A 7 -2.87 -7.32 -9.87
N SER A 8 -3.24 -6.82 -11.04
CA SER A 8 -2.55 -5.69 -11.65
C SER A 8 -3.26 -4.40 -11.27
N ALA A 9 -2.51 -3.41 -10.81
CA ALA A 9 -3.01 -2.09 -10.46
C ALA A 9 -2.89 -1.11 -11.64
N ILE A 10 -2.08 -1.46 -12.65
CA ILE A 10 -1.78 -0.58 -13.79
C ILE A 10 -2.43 -1.14 -15.06
N PRO A 11 -3.29 -0.35 -15.75
CA PRO A 11 -3.77 -0.74 -17.07
C PRO A 11 -2.63 -0.90 -18.07
N ASP A 12 -2.80 -1.79 -19.05
CA ASP A 12 -1.76 -2.15 -20.03
C ASP A 12 -1.18 -0.95 -20.78
N SER A 13 -1.97 0.11 -20.95
CA SER A 13 -1.54 1.29 -21.69
C SER A 13 -0.82 2.35 -20.86
N GLN A 14 -0.63 2.10 -19.55
CA GLN A 14 -0.04 3.08 -18.63
C GLN A 14 1.23 2.55 -17.98
N ILE A 15 2.18 3.47 -17.72
CA ILE A 15 3.45 3.15 -17.07
C ILE A 15 3.33 3.26 -15.56
N PHE A 16 2.48 4.16 -15.08
CA PHE A 16 2.24 4.33 -13.64
C PHE A 16 0.82 4.82 -13.39
N VAL A 17 0.37 4.62 -12.15
CA VAL A 17 -0.93 5.09 -11.67
C VAL A 17 -0.71 5.72 -10.30
N VAL A 18 -1.35 6.87 -10.08
CA VAL A 18 -1.35 7.54 -8.78
C VAL A 18 -2.77 7.52 -8.23
N ARG A 19 -2.92 7.13 -6.97
CA ARG A 19 -4.21 7.10 -6.29
C ARG A 19 -4.16 7.85 -4.98
N ASP A 20 -5.17 8.68 -4.75
CA ASP A 20 -5.43 9.27 -3.44
C ASP A 20 -6.36 8.34 -2.67
N LEU A 21 -5.94 7.96 -1.47
CA LEU A 21 -6.74 7.13 -0.57
C LEU A 21 -7.24 7.97 0.58
N LYS A 22 -8.55 7.89 0.83
CA LYS A 22 -9.19 8.55 1.98
C LYS A 22 -10.28 7.63 2.49
N GLU A 23 -10.04 6.96 3.60
CA GLU A 23 -10.92 5.93 4.13
C GLU A 23 -10.95 5.99 5.65
N LYS A 24 -11.93 5.32 6.26
CA LYS A 24 -12.00 5.21 7.72
C LYS A 24 -10.79 4.48 8.28
N HIS A 25 -10.35 3.46 7.58
CA HIS A 25 -9.13 2.70 7.87
C HIS A 25 -8.61 2.13 6.55
N PHE A 26 -7.32 1.80 6.53
CA PHE A 26 -6.78 1.14 5.35
C PHE A 26 -7.33 -0.28 5.24
N ASP A 27 -7.51 -0.75 4.00
CA ASP A 27 -8.05 -2.08 3.74
C ASP A 27 -7.00 -3.14 4.09
N PRO A 28 -7.24 -4.00 5.10
CA PRO A 28 -6.25 -4.97 5.53
C PRO A 28 -6.29 -6.25 4.70
N VAL A 29 -6.31 -6.14 3.38
CA VAL A 29 -6.30 -7.30 2.49
C VAL A 29 -4.87 -7.65 2.13
N TRP A 30 -4.46 -8.88 2.45
CA TRP A 30 -3.17 -9.42 2.09
C TRP A 30 -3.14 -9.66 0.58
N HIS A 31 -2.29 -8.91 -0.11
CA HIS A 31 -2.25 -8.96 -1.58
C HIS A 31 -0.83 -8.75 -2.12
N ALA A 32 -0.66 -9.12 -3.39
CA ALA A 32 0.57 -8.88 -4.14
C ALA A 32 0.20 -8.47 -5.56
N HIS A 33 1.11 -7.79 -6.24
CA HIS A 33 0.94 -7.38 -7.64
C HIS A 33 2.31 -7.23 -8.31
N SER A 34 2.31 -7.11 -9.63
CA SER A 34 3.54 -7.07 -10.42
C SER A 34 4.23 -5.71 -10.39
N GLU A 35 3.56 -4.69 -9.91
CA GLU A 35 4.10 -3.32 -9.88
C GLU A 35 4.90 -3.06 -8.60
N TYR A 36 5.84 -2.11 -8.68
CA TYR A 36 6.35 -1.46 -7.48
C TYR A 36 5.26 -0.58 -6.91
N GLN A 37 5.19 -0.51 -5.59
CA GLN A 37 4.25 0.35 -4.90
C GLN A 37 5.01 1.34 -4.01
N LEU A 38 4.77 2.62 -4.23
CA LEU A 38 5.26 3.66 -3.36
C LEU A 38 4.07 4.20 -2.58
N PHE A 39 4.11 4.08 -1.26
CA PHE A 39 3.01 4.48 -0.40
C PHE A 39 3.47 5.62 0.51
N VAL A 40 2.73 6.73 0.46
CA VAL A 40 2.94 7.86 1.36
C VAL A 40 1.80 7.88 2.36
N VAL A 41 2.11 7.76 3.64
CA VAL A 41 1.11 7.87 4.71
C VAL A 41 0.94 9.35 5.05
N LEU A 42 -0.23 9.89 4.78
CA LEU A 42 -0.56 11.29 5.11
C LEU A 42 -1.27 11.40 6.45
N GLN A 43 -2.13 10.44 6.77
CA GLN A 43 -2.90 10.41 8.01
C GLN A 43 -3.22 8.97 8.35
N GLY A 44 -2.94 8.59 9.58
CA GLY A 44 -3.23 7.24 10.06
C GLY A 44 -2.01 6.59 10.68
N THR A 45 -2.26 5.69 11.62
CA THR A 45 -1.24 4.88 12.29
C THR A 45 -1.68 3.42 12.31
N GLY A 46 -0.72 2.53 12.41
CA GLY A 46 -1.01 1.11 12.45
C GLY A 46 0.24 0.27 12.28
N THR A 47 0.04 -0.92 11.75
CA THR A 47 1.09 -1.90 11.51
C THR A 47 1.10 -2.29 10.04
N ARG A 48 2.27 -2.29 9.42
CA ARG A 48 2.44 -2.76 8.05
C ARG A 48 3.13 -4.12 8.04
N PHE A 49 2.64 -4.97 7.15
CA PHE A 49 3.17 -6.31 6.92
C PHE A 49 3.63 -6.35 5.47
N ILE A 50 4.93 -6.47 5.24
CA ILE A 50 5.51 -6.52 3.90
C ILE A 50 6.46 -7.72 3.87
N GLY A 51 6.09 -8.76 3.13
CA GLY A 51 6.82 -10.02 3.17
C GLY A 51 6.95 -10.51 4.61
N ASP A 52 8.16 -10.67 5.08
CA ASP A 52 8.45 -11.10 6.47
C ASP A 52 8.62 -9.93 7.44
N SER A 53 8.50 -8.70 6.95
CA SER A 53 8.72 -7.51 7.78
C SER A 53 7.41 -7.07 8.43
N ILE A 54 7.46 -6.79 9.72
CA ILE A 54 6.33 -6.27 10.49
C ILE A 54 6.82 -5.02 11.20
N ARG A 55 6.24 -3.87 10.87
CA ARG A 55 6.64 -2.59 11.47
C ARG A 55 5.42 -1.70 11.67
N SER A 56 5.51 -0.78 12.62
CA SER A 56 4.51 0.26 12.76
C SER A 56 4.65 1.28 11.63
N PHE A 57 3.55 1.96 11.30
CA PHE A 57 3.58 3.10 10.37
C PHE A 57 2.92 4.32 11.00
N LYS A 58 3.30 5.49 10.53
CA LYS A 58 2.79 6.78 11.01
C LYS A 58 2.80 7.79 9.87
N PRO A 59 2.10 8.93 10.03
CA PRO A 59 2.11 9.99 9.01
C PRO A 59 3.52 10.47 8.68
N GLY A 60 3.75 10.77 7.41
CA GLY A 60 5.04 11.22 6.91
C GLY A 60 5.93 10.11 6.39
N GLU A 61 5.57 8.86 6.59
CA GLU A 61 6.38 7.74 6.07
C GLU A 61 6.16 7.53 4.58
N LEU A 62 7.25 7.21 3.92
CA LEU A 62 7.29 6.84 2.50
C LEU A 62 7.83 5.42 2.41
N ILE A 63 7.03 4.50 1.90
CA ILE A 63 7.38 3.09 1.88
C ILE A 63 7.34 2.56 0.45
N LEU A 64 8.46 2.01 -0.01
CA LEU A 64 8.57 1.35 -1.32
C LEU A 64 8.45 -0.16 -1.12
N THR A 65 7.50 -0.77 -1.84
CA THR A 65 7.28 -2.21 -1.84
C THR A 65 7.61 -2.76 -3.22
N GLY A 66 8.45 -3.78 -3.29
CA GLY A 66 8.84 -4.40 -4.55
C GLY A 66 7.73 -5.21 -5.20
N PRO A 67 7.90 -5.57 -6.49
CA PRO A 67 6.90 -6.36 -7.20
C PRO A 67 6.76 -7.76 -6.60
N HIS A 68 5.54 -8.30 -6.67
CA HIS A 68 5.18 -9.65 -6.19
C HIS A 68 5.37 -9.88 -4.69
N LEU A 69 5.72 -8.84 -3.94
CA LEU A 69 5.91 -8.97 -2.50
C LEU A 69 4.57 -8.80 -1.79
N PRO A 70 4.07 -9.83 -1.10
CA PRO A 70 2.80 -9.72 -0.38
C PRO A 70 2.86 -8.66 0.71
N HIS A 71 1.80 -7.87 0.81
CA HIS A 71 1.75 -6.80 1.78
C HIS A 71 0.31 -6.48 2.20
N LEU A 72 0.18 -5.89 3.38
CA LEU A 72 -1.07 -5.30 3.86
C LEU A 72 -0.76 -4.21 4.89
N TRP A 73 -1.73 -3.34 5.07
CA TRP A 73 -1.68 -2.24 6.03
C TRP A 73 -2.86 -2.39 6.97
N ARG A 74 -2.59 -2.53 8.26
CA ARG A 74 -3.63 -2.67 9.27
C ARG A 74 -3.63 -1.44 10.15
N SER A 75 -4.69 -0.65 10.07
CA SER A 75 -4.86 0.54 10.91
C SER A 75 -5.02 0.14 12.37
N ASP A 76 -4.57 1.01 13.28
CA ASP A 76 -4.74 0.79 14.71
C ASP A 76 -6.21 0.66 15.07
N GLU A 77 -6.49 0.01 16.19
CA GLU A 77 -7.84 -0.28 16.63
C GLU A 77 -8.73 0.95 16.73
N LYS A 78 -8.15 2.09 17.09
CA LYS A 78 -8.93 3.33 17.20
C LYS A 78 -9.62 3.74 15.90
N TYR A 79 -9.08 3.33 14.74
CA TYR A 79 -9.69 3.60 13.43
C TYR A 79 -10.79 2.61 13.07
N LEU A 80 -10.86 1.50 13.80
CA LEU A 80 -11.82 0.43 13.55
C LEU A 80 -13.06 0.52 14.45
N ARG A 81 -13.05 1.43 15.41
CA ARG A 81 -14.14 1.56 16.38
C ARG A 81 -15.39 2.13 15.70
N LYS A 82 -16.53 1.61 16.14
CA LYS A 82 -17.84 2.08 15.68
C LYS A 82 -18.04 3.55 16.11
N ASN A 83 -18.62 4.34 15.20
CA ASN A 83 -18.94 5.77 15.44
C ASN A 83 -17.72 6.68 15.67
N GLN A 84 -16.53 6.22 15.29
CA GLN A 84 -15.36 7.09 15.38
C GLN A 84 -15.32 8.06 14.19
N THR A 85 -14.67 9.23 14.38
CA THR A 85 -14.57 10.28 13.35
C THR A 85 -13.20 10.35 12.69
N LEU A 86 -12.28 9.48 13.09
CA LEU A 86 -10.94 9.42 12.50
C LEU A 86 -10.99 8.91 11.07
N ALA A 87 -10.02 9.32 10.27
CA ALA A 87 -9.88 8.85 8.90
C ALA A 87 -8.41 8.63 8.59
N THR A 88 -8.15 7.79 7.59
CA THR A 88 -6.81 7.55 7.07
C THR A 88 -6.69 8.19 5.70
N LYS A 89 -5.50 8.68 5.39
CA LYS A 89 -5.19 9.26 4.07
C LYS A 89 -3.83 8.79 3.61
N GLY A 90 -3.71 8.53 2.34
CA GLY A 90 -2.45 8.16 1.74
C GLY A 90 -2.42 8.45 0.26
N ILE A 91 -1.24 8.39 -0.31
CA ILE A 91 -1.03 8.45 -1.75
C ILE A 91 -0.29 7.19 -2.14
N VAL A 92 -0.83 6.48 -3.12
CA VAL A 92 -0.21 5.27 -3.65
C VAL A 92 0.20 5.54 -5.08
N VAL A 93 1.45 5.24 -5.39
CA VAL A 93 1.98 5.29 -6.75
C VAL A 93 2.36 3.88 -7.15
N TYR A 94 1.80 3.39 -8.25
CA TYR A 94 2.15 2.10 -8.83
C TYR A 94 3.05 2.33 -10.02
N LEU A 95 4.18 1.65 -10.07
CA LEU A 95 5.16 1.77 -11.15
C LEU A 95 5.38 0.40 -11.77
N ASP A 96 5.28 0.33 -13.08
CA ASP A 96 5.53 -0.90 -13.81
C ASP A 96 6.97 -1.38 -13.58
N GLU A 97 7.15 -2.67 -13.34
CA GLU A 97 8.47 -3.21 -13.05
C GLU A 97 9.44 -3.08 -14.23
N HIS A 98 8.94 -3.16 -15.46
CA HIS A 98 9.77 -3.01 -16.65
C HIS A 98 10.22 -1.55 -16.83
N PHE A 99 9.32 -0.61 -16.52
CA PHE A 99 9.66 0.81 -16.57
C PHE A 99 10.82 1.14 -15.64
N LEU A 100 10.77 0.68 -14.38
CA LEU A 100 11.85 0.91 -13.43
C LEU A 100 13.13 0.20 -13.86
N GLY A 101 13.02 -1.05 -14.32
CA GLY A 101 14.17 -1.81 -14.78
C GLY A 101 14.88 -1.15 -15.95
N GLN A 102 14.13 -0.52 -16.87
CA GLN A 102 14.70 0.14 -18.05
C GLN A 102 15.28 1.52 -17.74
N ASN A 103 14.74 2.23 -16.77
CA ASN A 103 15.07 3.62 -16.52
C ASN A 103 15.96 3.86 -15.30
N MET A 104 16.14 2.88 -14.46
CA MET A 104 16.91 3.00 -13.22
C MET A 104 18.12 2.09 -13.14
N MET A 105 18.33 1.29 -14.16
CA MET A 105 19.47 0.38 -14.22
C MET A 105 20.46 0.75 -15.32
#